data_e3692004860a34c6436a54bf234aa7b5
#
_entry.id   e3692004860a34c6436a54bf234aa7b5
#
_cell.length_a   1.000
_cell.length_b   1.000
_cell.length_c   1.000
_cell.angle_alpha   90.00
_cell.angle_beta   90.00
_cell.angle_gamma   90.00
#
_symmetry.space_group_name_H-M   'P 1'
#
loop_
_entity.id
_entity.type
_entity.pdbx_description
1 polymer ?
#
loop_
_entity_poly.entity_id
_entity_poly.type
_entity_poly.pdbx_seq_one_letter_code
_entity_poly.pdbx_strand_id
1 'polypeptide(L)'
;LAPWTSDTGNPVELLVLDHKTLSTGESWLKVLLPSRPNGATAWIRESNVILRKNPMRVEISLRRHELRVFRRGHVVLTIGVALGAAATPTPKGRFAIYQKIREVWWSPLGPWALHLTAHSNVLFEYAGGPGRVAIHGARGVLWAAAGTNPSHGCIRVPDPGIRKVVPLVSPGTPVDIVA
;
A
#
# COMPACT_ATOMS: atom_id res chain seq x y z
N LEU A 1 -11.47 11.16 10.04
CA LEU A 1 -11.39 9.93 9.27
C LEU A 1 -12.56 9.04 9.67
N ALA A 2 -13.30 8.48 8.71
CA ALA A 2 -14.35 7.52 9.02
C ALA A 2 -13.74 6.24 9.62
N PRO A 3 -14.40 5.59 10.60
CA PRO A 3 -13.87 4.36 11.20
C PRO A 3 -13.92 3.14 10.28
N TRP A 4 -14.65 3.25 9.16
CA TRP A 4 -14.86 2.19 8.16
C TRP A 4 -14.43 2.67 6.79
N THR A 5 -13.90 1.76 5.97
CA THR A 5 -13.59 2.05 4.57
C THR A 5 -14.88 2.10 3.74
N SER A 6 -15.02 3.11 2.88
CA SER A 6 -16.22 3.29 2.05
C SER A 6 -16.48 2.13 1.10
N ASP A 7 -15.41 1.49 0.60
CA ASP A 7 -15.51 0.52 -0.49
C ASP A 7 -15.75 -0.92 0.00
N THR A 8 -15.29 -1.25 1.21
CA THR A 8 -15.37 -2.62 1.74
C THR A 8 -16.14 -2.73 3.05
N GLY A 9 -16.48 -1.61 3.70
CA GLY A 9 -17.12 -1.60 5.02
C GLY A 9 -16.25 -2.20 6.14
N ASN A 10 -14.96 -2.44 5.89
CA ASN A 10 -14.05 -2.98 6.89
C ASN A 10 -13.52 -1.86 7.81
N PRO A 11 -13.14 -2.19 9.06
CA PRO A 11 -12.47 -1.25 9.94
C PRO A 11 -11.24 -0.65 9.28
N VAL A 12 -11.02 0.64 9.48
CA VAL A 12 -9.80 1.31 9.02
C VAL A 12 -8.63 0.90 9.91
N GLU A 13 -7.61 0.32 9.30
CA GLU A 13 -6.34 0.00 9.96
C GLU A 13 -5.26 0.98 9.51
N LEU A 14 -4.64 1.67 10.46
CA LEU A 14 -3.60 2.67 10.20
C LEU A 14 -2.25 2.20 10.72
N LEU A 15 -1.20 2.52 9.98
CA LEU A 15 0.17 2.29 10.42
C LEU A 15 0.54 3.30 11.50
N VAL A 16 0.90 2.81 12.69
CA VAL A 16 1.47 3.62 13.76
C VAL A 16 2.93 3.90 13.44
N LEU A 17 3.32 5.17 13.46
CA LEU A 17 4.68 5.64 13.19
C LEU A 17 5.43 6.02 14.46
N ASP A 18 4.71 6.45 15.49
CA ASP A 18 5.29 6.96 16.72
C ASP A 18 4.29 6.85 17.88
N HIS A 19 4.78 6.89 19.11
CA HIS A 19 3.98 6.83 20.33
C HIS A 19 4.51 7.85 21.33
N LYS A 20 3.61 8.58 21.99
CA LYS A 20 3.94 9.57 23.01
C LYS A 20 2.99 9.46 24.20
N THR A 21 3.55 9.38 25.41
CA THR A 21 2.79 9.52 26.66
C THR A 21 3.03 10.92 27.22
N LEU A 22 1.95 11.63 27.53
CA LEU A 22 2.00 12.96 28.14
C LEU A 22 2.25 12.84 29.66
N SER A 23 2.62 13.94 30.29
CA SER A 23 2.77 14.03 31.75
C SER A 23 1.48 13.75 32.51
N THR A 24 0.33 13.90 31.87
CA THR A 24 -1.00 13.55 32.38
C THR A 24 -1.28 12.03 32.39
N GLY A 25 -0.39 11.21 31.84
CA GLY A 25 -0.60 9.76 31.67
C GLY A 25 -1.36 9.37 30.40
N GLU A 26 -1.86 10.33 29.61
CA GLU A 26 -2.51 10.04 28.32
C GLU A 26 -1.49 9.59 27.27
N SER A 27 -1.81 8.51 26.57
CA SER A 27 -1.00 8.00 25.44
C SER A 27 -1.63 8.32 24.10
N TRP A 28 -0.76 8.76 23.18
CA TRP A 28 -1.11 9.17 21.82
C TRP A 28 -0.27 8.43 20.80
N LEU A 29 -0.87 8.12 19.67
CA LEU A 29 -0.26 7.43 18.54
C LEU A 29 -0.21 8.35 17.34
N LYS A 30 0.96 8.51 16.75
CA LYS A 30 1.12 9.15 15.44
C LYS A 30 0.86 8.13 14.36
N VAL A 31 -0.15 8.36 13.53
CA VAL A 31 -0.58 7.43 12.49
C VAL A 31 -0.40 8.03 11.09
N LEU A 32 -0.09 7.16 10.12
CA LEU A 32 -0.02 7.52 8.72
C LEU A 32 -1.45 7.59 8.15
N LEU A 33 -1.78 8.70 7.50
CA LEU A 33 -3.09 8.92 6.91
C LEU A 33 -3.14 8.46 5.44
N PRO A 34 -4.27 7.90 4.97
CA PRO A 34 -4.48 7.55 3.56
C PRO A 34 -4.97 8.76 2.74
N SER A 35 -4.36 9.90 2.94
CA SER A 35 -4.74 11.19 2.33
C SER A 35 -3.54 11.93 1.78
N ARG A 36 -3.78 12.92 0.92
CA ARG A 36 -2.75 13.86 0.47
C ARG A 36 -2.45 14.92 1.55
N PRO A 37 -1.22 15.44 1.57
CA PRO A 37 -0.05 14.99 0.79
C PRO A 37 0.44 13.61 1.25
N ASN A 38 1.21 12.92 0.40
CA ASN A 38 1.88 11.68 0.78
C ASN A 38 2.68 11.87 2.07
N GLY A 39 2.55 10.93 3.01
CA GLY A 39 3.19 11.04 4.32
C GLY A 39 2.42 11.89 5.34
N ALA A 40 1.21 12.35 5.02
CA ALA A 40 0.34 13.03 5.99
C ALA A 40 0.12 12.17 7.24
N THR A 41 0.16 12.78 8.42
CA THR A 41 0.03 12.10 9.70
C THR A 41 -0.95 12.82 10.62
N ALA A 42 -1.48 12.10 11.60
CA ALA A 42 -2.26 12.67 12.70
C ALA A 42 -1.93 11.96 14.01
N TRP A 43 -2.23 12.63 15.13
CA TRP A 43 -2.19 12.02 16.44
C TRP A 43 -3.60 11.59 16.86
N ILE A 44 -3.74 10.35 17.33
CA ILE A 44 -4.97 9.79 17.85
C ILE A 44 -4.74 9.28 19.28
N ARG A 45 -5.75 9.33 20.15
CA ARG A 45 -5.65 8.77 21.50
C ARG A 45 -5.57 7.25 21.41
N GLU A 46 -4.63 6.65 22.14
CA GLU A 46 -4.47 5.19 22.16
C GLU A 46 -5.73 4.49 22.72
N SER A 47 -6.42 5.11 23.68
CA SER A 47 -7.66 4.60 24.25
C SER A 47 -8.82 4.45 23.24
N ASN A 48 -8.74 5.10 22.09
CA ASN A 48 -9.79 5.08 21.06
C ASN A 48 -9.58 4.00 19.99
N VAL A 49 -8.54 3.17 20.13
CA VAL A 49 -8.16 2.20 19.10
C VAL A 49 -7.71 0.87 19.72
N ILE A 50 -7.70 -0.17 18.89
CA ILE A 50 -7.13 -1.47 19.24
C ILE A 50 -5.78 -1.60 18.53
N LEU A 51 -4.70 -1.74 19.30
CA LEU A 51 -3.37 -1.96 18.78
C LEU A 51 -3.15 -3.42 18.40
N ARG A 52 -2.58 -3.65 17.23
CA ARG A 52 -2.15 -4.97 16.75
C ARG A 52 -0.71 -4.92 16.27
N LYS A 53 0.08 -5.94 16.60
CA LYS A 53 1.43 -6.11 16.07
C LYS A 53 1.35 -6.74 14.68
N ASN A 54 2.01 -6.11 13.70
CA ASN A 54 2.15 -6.67 12.37
C ASN A 54 3.63 -7.03 12.11
N PRO A 55 3.97 -8.33 12.00
CA PRO A 55 5.35 -8.75 11.77
C PRO A 55 5.78 -8.62 10.30
N MET A 56 4.85 -8.23 9.42
CA MET A 56 5.06 -8.16 7.98
C MET A 56 5.44 -6.76 7.54
N ARG A 57 6.28 -6.66 6.51
CA ARG A 57 6.64 -5.43 5.80
C ARG A 57 6.82 -5.75 4.32
N VAL A 58 6.40 -4.84 3.47
CA VAL A 58 6.66 -4.89 2.02
C VAL A 58 7.70 -3.83 1.67
N GLU A 59 8.60 -4.17 0.78
CA GLU A 59 9.56 -3.24 0.18
C GLU A 59 9.42 -3.32 -1.35
N ILE A 60 9.36 -2.16 -2.01
CA ILE A 60 9.39 -2.04 -3.46
C ILE A 60 10.68 -1.33 -3.83
N SER A 61 11.60 -2.02 -4.50
CA SER A 61 12.80 -1.40 -5.07
C SER A 61 12.50 -0.95 -6.50
N LEU A 62 12.52 0.37 -6.72
CA LEU A 62 12.30 0.96 -8.05
C LEU A 62 13.44 0.60 -9.00
N ARG A 63 14.68 0.60 -8.51
CA ARG A 63 15.86 0.27 -9.31
C ARG A 63 15.91 -1.19 -9.73
N ARG A 64 15.52 -2.12 -8.83
CA ARG A 64 15.54 -3.56 -9.11
C ARG A 64 14.26 -4.08 -9.75
N HIS A 65 13.21 -3.27 -9.79
CA HIS A 65 11.85 -3.70 -10.17
C HIS A 65 11.41 -4.94 -9.38
N GLU A 66 11.60 -4.89 -8.06
CA GLU A 66 11.30 -6.00 -7.17
C GLU A 66 10.36 -5.59 -6.05
N LEU A 67 9.43 -6.47 -5.73
CA LEU A 67 8.64 -6.49 -4.51
C LEU A 67 9.21 -7.57 -3.60
N ARG A 68 9.55 -7.20 -2.37
CA ARG A 68 9.97 -8.13 -1.30
C ARG A 68 8.98 -8.07 -0.15
N VAL A 69 8.59 -9.23 0.36
CA VAL A 69 7.83 -9.35 1.61
C VAL A 69 8.77 -9.85 2.69
N PHE A 70 8.77 -9.15 3.80
CA PHE A 70 9.56 -9.51 4.98
C PHE A 70 8.64 -9.97 6.10
N ARG A 71 9.06 -10.98 6.84
CA ARG A 71 8.46 -11.40 8.11
C ARG A 71 9.53 -11.31 9.20
N ARG A 72 9.30 -10.45 10.21
CA ARG A 72 10.26 -10.21 11.32
C ARG A 72 11.68 -9.90 10.82
N GLY A 73 11.81 -9.10 9.77
CA GLY A 73 13.09 -8.70 9.18
C GLY A 73 13.67 -9.64 8.12
N HIS A 74 13.20 -10.87 8.00
CA HIS A 74 13.68 -11.85 7.01
C HIS A 74 12.82 -11.82 5.75
N VAL A 75 13.46 -11.86 4.57
CA VAL A 75 12.76 -11.97 3.28
C VAL A 75 12.09 -13.33 3.17
N VAL A 76 10.78 -13.35 2.96
CA VAL A 76 9.98 -14.57 2.77
C VAL A 76 9.43 -14.71 1.36
N LEU A 77 9.46 -13.63 0.56
CA LEU A 77 9.00 -13.62 -0.82
C LEU A 77 9.71 -12.52 -1.59
N THR A 78 10.14 -12.81 -2.83
CA THR A 78 10.63 -11.82 -3.79
C THR A 78 9.93 -12.05 -5.13
N ILE A 79 9.45 -10.97 -5.76
CA ILE A 79 8.74 -11.01 -7.05
C ILE A 79 9.18 -9.82 -7.89
N GLY A 80 9.46 -10.06 -9.18
CA GLY A 80 9.66 -9.01 -10.16
C GLY A 80 8.34 -8.28 -10.45
N VAL A 81 8.41 -6.95 -10.60
CA VAL A 81 7.25 -6.08 -10.81
C VAL A 81 7.45 -5.12 -11.99
N ALA A 82 6.34 -4.59 -12.52
CA ALA A 82 6.35 -3.44 -13.39
C ALA A 82 5.87 -2.20 -12.64
N LEU A 83 6.43 -1.04 -12.98
CA LEU A 83 6.29 0.21 -12.22
C LEU A 83 5.69 1.34 -13.06
N GLY A 84 5.59 2.52 -12.47
CA GLY A 84 5.13 3.74 -13.13
C GLY A 84 6.09 4.23 -14.20
N ALA A 85 5.53 4.74 -15.31
CA ALA A 85 6.29 5.40 -16.36
C ALA A 85 7.00 6.67 -15.86
N ALA A 86 8.00 7.15 -16.59
CA ALA A 86 8.73 8.36 -16.22
C ALA A 86 7.82 9.58 -16.03
N ALA A 87 6.76 9.71 -16.84
CA ALA A 87 5.78 10.79 -16.73
C ALA A 87 4.82 10.62 -15.55
N THR A 88 4.63 9.40 -15.07
CA THR A 88 3.71 9.05 -13.98
C THR A 88 4.38 8.07 -13.00
N PRO A 89 5.46 8.48 -12.33
CA PRO A 89 6.32 7.58 -11.58
C PRO A 89 5.61 7.01 -10.34
N THR A 90 5.99 5.80 -9.97
CA THR A 90 5.65 5.24 -8.67
C THR A 90 6.29 6.10 -7.58
N PRO A 91 5.52 6.67 -6.61
CA PRO A 91 6.06 7.57 -5.60
C PRO A 91 6.95 6.84 -4.62
N LYS A 92 8.07 7.47 -4.23
CA LYS A 92 8.96 6.99 -3.16
C LYS A 92 8.43 7.40 -1.79
N GLY A 93 8.69 6.60 -0.78
CA GLY A 93 8.35 6.93 0.60
C GLY A 93 7.91 5.72 1.41
N ARG A 94 7.51 6.00 2.66
CA ARG A 94 6.88 5.03 3.55
C ARG A 94 5.37 5.17 3.47
N PHE A 95 4.71 4.07 3.19
CA PHE A 95 3.28 3.94 3.04
C PHE A 95 2.77 2.73 3.84
N ALA A 96 1.47 2.47 3.75
CA ALA A 96 0.87 1.26 4.28
C ALA A 96 -0.19 0.73 3.29
N ILE A 97 -0.49 -0.55 3.38
CA ILE A 97 -1.68 -1.12 2.74
C ILE A 97 -2.89 -0.51 3.45
N TYR A 98 -3.74 0.18 2.70
CA TYR A 98 -4.97 0.81 3.20
C TYR A 98 -6.17 -0.13 3.06
N GLN A 99 -6.28 -0.78 1.90
CA GLN A 99 -7.37 -1.71 1.60
C GLN A 99 -6.83 -2.91 0.82
N LYS A 100 -7.49 -4.05 0.99
CA LYS A 100 -7.22 -5.30 0.29
C LYS A 100 -8.50 -5.74 -0.38
N ILE A 101 -8.57 -5.58 -1.70
CA ILE A 101 -9.77 -5.77 -2.51
C ILE A 101 -9.60 -7.03 -3.36
N ARG A 102 -10.57 -7.93 -3.26
CA ARG A 102 -10.70 -9.04 -4.20
C ARG A 102 -11.41 -8.51 -5.44
N GLU A 103 -10.74 -8.55 -6.56
CA GLU A 103 -11.26 -8.07 -7.82
C GLU A 103 -12.21 -9.07 -8.46
N VAL A 104 -13.16 -8.57 -9.25
CA VAL A 104 -14.03 -9.41 -10.09
C VAL A 104 -13.20 -10.11 -11.17
N TRP A 105 -13.69 -11.26 -11.67
CA TRP A 105 -12.92 -12.12 -12.56
C TRP A 105 -12.47 -11.44 -13.88
N TRP A 106 -13.20 -10.43 -14.34
CA TRP A 106 -12.88 -9.66 -15.56
C TRP A 106 -12.06 -8.40 -15.30
N SER A 107 -11.72 -8.09 -14.04
CA SER A 107 -10.96 -6.89 -13.71
C SER A 107 -9.57 -6.94 -14.37
N PRO A 108 -9.15 -5.88 -15.06
CA PRO A 108 -7.80 -5.78 -15.59
C PRO A 108 -6.74 -5.70 -14.48
N LEU A 109 -7.13 -5.38 -13.24
CA LEU A 109 -6.26 -5.35 -12.05
C LEU A 109 -5.90 -6.76 -11.53
N GLY A 110 -6.27 -7.81 -12.29
CA GLY A 110 -6.02 -9.19 -11.88
C GLY A 110 -6.94 -9.63 -10.74
N PRO A 111 -6.55 -10.63 -9.93
CA PRO A 111 -7.43 -11.20 -8.91
C PRO A 111 -7.52 -10.38 -7.62
N TRP A 112 -6.57 -9.46 -7.39
CA TRP A 112 -6.46 -8.66 -6.18
C TRP A 112 -5.81 -7.30 -6.43
N ALA A 113 -6.30 -6.30 -5.71
CA ALA A 113 -5.69 -4.97 -5.59
C ALA A 113 -5.46 -4.64 -4.10
N LEU A 114 -4.23 -4.25 -3.78
CA LEU A 114 -3.80 -3.76 -2.47
C LEU A 114 -3.64 -2.25 -2.61
N HIS A 115 -4.64 -1.49 -2.23
CA HIS A 115 -4.59 -0.03 -2.25
C HIS A 115 -3.66 0.46 -1.15
N LEU A 116 -2.78 1.40 -1.49
CA LEU A 116 -1.83 2.00 -0.55
C LEU A 116 -2.36 3.33 -0.01
N THR A 117 -1.77 3.78 1.09
CA THR A 117 -1.92 5.18 1.54
C THR A 117 -1.26 6.18 0.58
N ALA A 118 -0.48 5.68 -0.38
CA ALA A 118 0.21 6.45 -1.41
C ALA A 118 -0.75 6.98 -2.49
N HIS A 119 -0.48 8.20 -2.96
CA HIS A 119 -1.11 8.81 -4.12
C HIS A 119 -0.06 9.23 -5.14
N SER A 120 -0.41 9.23 -6.43
CA SER A 120 0.45 9.76 -7.48
C SER A 120 0.82 11.22 -7.20
N ASN A 121 2.07 11.61 -7.42
CA ASN A 121 2.50 12.99 -7.27
C ASN A 121 2.13 13.87 -8.48
N VAL A 122 1.64 13.26 -9.56
CA VAL A 122 1.33 13.95 -10.83
C VAL A 122 -0.12 13.76 -11.28
N LEU A 123 -0.76 12.66 -10.90
CA LEU A 123 -2.17 12.39 -11.22
C LEU A 123 -3.03 12.63 -9.97
N PHE A 124 -3.73 13.75 -9.92
CA PHE A 124 -4.64 14.08 -8.82
C PHE A 124 -5.97 13.35 -8.94
N GLU A 125 -6.37 13.05 -10.17
CA GLU A 125 -7.50 12.21 -10.53
C GLU A 125 -7.06 11.14 -11.55
N TYR A 126 -7.53 9.91 -11.40
CA TYR A 126 -7.29 8.83 -12.36
C TYR A 126 -8.39 7.76 -12.23
N ALA A 127 -9.03 7.42 -13.38
CA ALA A 127 -10.09 6.40 -13.47
C ALA A 127 -11.23 6.61 -12.44
N GLY A 128 -11.64 7.87 -12.23
CA GLY A 128 -12.71 8.24 -11.29
C GLY A 128 -12.30 8.22 -9.81
N GLY A 129 -11.02 8.05 -9.50
CA GLY A 129 -10.49 8.04 -8.14
C GLY A 129 -9.41 9.11 -7.92
N PRO A 130 -8.96 9.30 -6.66
CA PRO A 130 -8.05 10.37 -6.25
C PRO A 130 -6.58 10.12 -6.65
N GLY A 131 -6.31 9.36 -7.71
CA GLY A 131 -4.94 9.00 -8.11
C GLY A 131 -4.21 8.13 -7.08
N ARG A 132 -4.92 7.25 -6.38
CA ARG A 132 -4.35 6.33 -5.39
C ARG A 132 -3.50 5.27 -6.06
N VAL A 133 -2.35 4.98 -5.47
CA VAL A 133 -1.44 3.92 -5.93
C VAL A 133 -1.85 2.57 -5.32
N ALA A 134 -1.75 1.51 -6.12
CA ALA A 134 -2.03 0.16 -5.67
C ALA A 134 -0.92 -0.82 -6.10
N ILE A 135 -0.78 -1.91 -5.36
CA ILE A 135 -0.10 -3.13 -5.79
C ILE A 135 -1.20 -4.08 -6.27
N HIS A 136 -1.19 -4.46 -7.54
CA HIS A 136 -2.27 -5.26 -8.11
C HIS A 136 -1.76 -6.27 -9.14
N GLY A 137 -2.58 -7.28 -9.43
CA GLY A 137 -2.36 -8.17 -10.56
C GLY A 137 -2.45 -7.41 -11.89
N ALA A 138 -2.27 -8.10 -12.99
CA ALA A 138 -2.34 -7.46 -14.30
C ALA A 138 -2.83 -8.45 -15.35
N ARG A 139 -3.94 -8.12 -16.01
CA ARG A 139 -4.53 -8.92 -17.09
C ARG A 139 -4.76 -8.10 -18.34
N GLY A 140 -4.82 -8.80 -19.48
CA GLY A 140 -5.13 -8.18 -20.76
C GLY A 140 -4.20 -6.99 -21.06
N VAL A 141 -4.80 -5.84 -21.32
CA VAL A 141 -4.09 -4.60 -21.67
C VAL A 141 -3.20 -4.05 -20.54
N LEU A 142 -3.40 -4.45 -19.30
CA LEU A 142 -2.54 -4.05 -18.17
C LEU A 142 -1.37 -4.99 -17.97
N TRP A 143 -1.31 -6.12 -18.70
CA TRP A 143 -0.17 -7.01 -18.61
C TRP A 143 1.13 -6.26 -18.97
N ALA A 144 2.15 -6.50 -18.18
CA ALA A 144 3.47 -5.94 -18.41
C ALA A 144 4.53 -6.88 -17.85
N ALA A 145 5.63 -7.01 -18.54
CA ALA A 145 6.77 -7.77 -18.06
C ALA A 145 7.38 -7.10 -16.82
N ALA A 146 7.84 -7.90 -15.87
CA ALA A 146 8.66 -7.40 -14.78
C ALA A 146 9.91 -6.70 -15.34
N GLY A 147 10.37 -5.63 -14.69
CA GLY A 147 11.49 -4.83 -15.17
C GLY A 147 11.10 -3.69 -16.10
N THR A 148 9.81 -3.49 -16.39
CA THR A 148 9.31 -2.41 -17.26
C THR A 148 8.54 -1.34 -16.48
N ASN A 149 8.34 -0.18 -17.11
CA ASN A 149 7.67 0.98 -16.51
C ASN A 149 6.45 1.46 -17.32
N PRO A 150 5.39 0.64 -17.48
CA PRO A 150 4.25 1.00 -18.33
C PRO A 150 3.05 1.56 -17.56
N SER A 151 3.10 1.65 -16.21
CA SER A 151 1.93 2.00 -15.41
C SER A 151 1.80 3.51 -15.18
N HIS A 152 0.66 3.94 -14.67
CA HIS A 152 0.40 5.30 -14.22
C HIS A 152 0.74 5.51 -12.73
N GLY A 153 1.72 4.73 -12.21
CA GLY A 153 2.22 4.83 -10.84
C GLY A 153 1.94 3.59 -9.99
N CYS A 154 0.98 2.75 -10.36
CA CYS A 154 0.71 1.48 -9.68
C CYS A 154 1.85 0.46 -9.88
N ILE A 155 1.99 -0.44 -8.93
CA ILE A 155 2.92 -1.57 -8.96
C ILE A 155 2.17 -2.78 -9.51
N ARG A 156 2.52 -3.22 -10.74
CA ARG A 156 1.92 -4.38 -11.38
C ARG A 156 2.71 -5.64 -11.05
N VAL A 157 2.01 -6.63 -10.54
CA VAL A 157 2.56 -7.93 -10.13
C VAL A 157 1.93 -9.01 -11.00
N PRO A 158 2.68 -10.00 -11.51
CA PRO A 158 2.05 -11.14 -12.19
C PRO A 158 0.96 -11.79 -11.33
N ASP A 159 -0.15 -12.22 -11.92
CA ASP A 159 -1.28 -12.81 -11.19
C ASP A 159 -0.89 -13.94 -10.21
N PRO A 160 0.00 -14.88 -10.57
CA PRO A 160 0.48 -15.88 -9.61
C PRO A 160 1.27 -15.25 -8.46
N GLY A 161 1.95 -14.12 -8.71
CA GLY A 161 2.71 -13.37 -7.70
C GLY A 161 1.80 -12.68 -6.69
N ILE A 162 0.79 -11.92 -7.17
CA ILE A 162 -0.12 -11.21 -6.25
C ILE A 162 -0.88 -12.20 -5.36
N ARG A 163 -1.24 -13.40 -5.86
CA ARG A 163 -1.85 -14.46 -5.06
C ARG A 163 -0.94 -14.97 -3.93
N LYS A 164 0.40 -14.90 -4.09
CA LYS A 164 1.36 -15.23 -3.04
C LYS A 164 1.54 -14.09 -2.03
N VAL A 165 1.44 -12.82 -2.46
CA VAL A 165 1.56 -11.65 -1.57
C VAL A 165 0.34 -11.53 -0.65
N VAL A 166 -0.86 -11.66 -1.19
CA VAL A 166 -2.14 -11.39 -0.51
C VAL A 166 -2.31 -12.12 0.84
N PRO A 167 -1.99 -13.41 1.00
CA PRO A 167 -2.13 -14.09 2.29
C PRO A 167 -1.10 -13.66 3.34
N LEU A 168 -0.02 -13.00 2.93
CA LEU A 168 1.06 -12.56 3.82
C LEU A 168 0.83 -11.17 4.40
N VAL A 169 -0.09 -10.37 3.83
CA VAL A 169 -0.27 -8.96 4.18
C VAL A 169 -1.72 -8.64 4.53
N SER A 170 -1.90 -7.59 5.31
CA SER A 170 -3.20 -7.04 5.73
C SER A 170 -3.19 -5.51 5.63
N PRO A 171 -4.35 -4.84 5.70
CA PRO A 171 -4.37 -3.40 5.98
C PRO A 171 -3.47 -3.07 7.18
N GLY A 172 -2.86 -1.90 7.19
CA GLY A 172 -1.84 -1.51 8.18
C GLY A 172 -0.44 -2.06 7.93
N THR A 173 -0.23 -3.03 7.01
CA THR A 173 1.12 -3.52 6.68
C THR A 173 1.97 -2.39 6.09
N PRO A 174 3.16 -2.09 6.66
CA PRO A 174 4.07 -1.08 6.10
C PRO A 174 4.54 -1.44 4.69
N VAL A 175 4.63 -0.43 3.82
CA VAL A 175 5.15 -0.52 2.45
C VAL A 175 6.19 0.56 2.25
N ASP A 176 7.45 0.18 2.13
CA ASP A 176 8.55 1.08 1.83
C ASP A 176 8.84 1.03 0.32
N ILE A 177 8.70 2.16 -0.38
CA ILE A 177 9.05 2.31 -1.80
C ILE A 177 10.36 3.06 -1.87
N VAL A 178 11.42 2.36 -2.27
CA VAL A 178 12.80 2.84 -2.28
C VAL A 178 13.39 2.90 -3.68
N ALA A 179 14.51 3.63 -3.83
CA ALA A 179 15.20 3.81 -5.11
C ALA A 179 15.69 2.49 -5.73
#